data_d92e9319e16229e8f7fcd173c5164e81
#
_entry.id   d92e9319e16229e8f7fcd173c5164e81
#
_cell.length_a   1.000
_cell.length_b   1.000
_cell.length_c   1.000
_cell.angle_alpha   90.00
_cell.angle_beta   90.00
_cell.angle_gamma   90.00
#
_symmetry.space_group_name_H-M   'P 1'
#
loop_
_entity.id
_entity.type
_entity.pdbx_description
1 polymer ?
#
loop_
_entity_poly.entity_id
_entity_poly.type
_entity_poly.pdbx_seq_one_letter_code
_entity_poly.pdbx_strand_id
1 'polypeptide(L)'
;HHTTDELIELMKPWYDNYCFAKGSYGRTTMYNSCMVLYFIDQYINFNHCDIPDDMIEDNIRVDYNKLRMLIRKDKEFAHDALIIQTLVSKGFITGELKEGFPAESIANNDNFVSLLYYFGLVTIGGIHRGKPKLVIPNEVVREQIYSYLLDNYHDNNLQSDRYELRQLEENMAYDGDFKPFFQYIA
;
A
#
# COMPACT_ATOMS: atom_id res chain seq x y z
N HIS A 1 -20.70 10.96 -19.43
CA HIS A 1 -20.80 9.53 -19.05
C HIS A 1 -19.63 8.79 -19.66
N HIS A 2 -18.91 8.06 -18.83
CA HIS A 2 -17.79 7.22 -19.26
C HIS A 2 -18.30 5.89 -19.83
N THR A 3 -17.60 5.34 -20.79
CA THR A 3 -17.83 3.97 -21.27
C THR A 3 -17.31 2.95 -20.27
N THR A 4 -17.76 1.71 -20.38
CA THR A 4 -17.28 0.62 -19.51
C THR A 4 -15.76 0.43 -19.64
N ASP A 5 -15.21 0.55 -20.84
CA ASP A 5 -13.77 0.38 -21.07
C ASP A 5 -12.95 1.51 -20.43
N GLU A 6 -13.44 2.76 -20.48
CA GLU A 6 -12.82 3.89 -19.80
C GLU A 6 -12.79 3.70 -18.27
N LEU A 7 -13.90 3.22 -17.69
CA LEU A 7 -13.95 2.93 -16.26
C LEU A 7 -13.00 1.77 -15.85
N ILE A 8 -12.90 0.73 -16.66
CA ILE A 8 -11.96 -0.37 -16.43
C ILE A 8 -10.52 0.12 -16.45
N GLU A 9 -10.13 0.89 -17.46
CA GLU A 9 -8.75 1.43 -17.54
C GLU A 9 -8.45 2.41 -16.40
N LEU A 10 -9.43 3.16 -15.92
CA LEU A 10 -9.28 4.05 -14.79
C LEU A 10 -9.10 3.29 -13.46
N MET A 11 -9.85 2.20 -13.25
CA MET A 11 -9.74 1.37 -12.05
C MET A 11 -8.46 0.51 -12.00
N LYS A 12 -7.87 0.23 -13.15
CA LYS A 12 -6.75 -0.71 -13.28
C LYS A 12 -5.53 -0.38 -12.42
N PRO A 13 -4.96 0.84 -12.42
CA PRO A 13 -3.83 1.18 -11.57
C PRO A 13 -4.16 1.09 -10.08
N TRP A 14 -5.43 1.27 -9.70
CA TRP A 14 -5.87 1.31 -8.32
C TRP A 14 -6.24 -0.05 -7.74
N TYR A 15 -6.82 -0.96 -8.50
CA TYR A 15 -7.47 -2.17 -7.97
C TYR A 15 -7.00 -3.48 -8.59
N ASP A 16 -6.26 -3.46 -9.70
CA ASP A 16 -5.77 -4.65 -10.40
C ASP A 16 -4.38 -5.09 -9.89
N ASN A 17 -3.76 -5.97 -10.64
CA ASN A 17 -2.41 -6.49 -10.51
C ASN A 17 -2.20 -7.53 -9.39
N TYR A 18 -3.26 -8.06 -8.77
CA TYR A 18 -3.11 -9.17 -7.84
C TYR A 18 -2.80 -10.49 -8.55
N CYS A 19 -1.76 -11.17 -8.12
CA CYS A 19 -1.39 -12.51 -8.57
C CYS A 19 -0.99 -13.35 -7.35
N PHE A 20 -1.84 -14.31 -6.99
CA PHE A 20 -1.66 -15.16 -5.81
C PHE A 20 -1.17 -16.59 -6.13
N ALA A 21 -0.84 -16.89 -7.39
CA ALA A 21 -0.30 -18.17 -7.78
C ALA A 21 0.91 -18.03 -8.71
N LYS A 22 2.01 -18.71 -8.39
CA LYS A 22 3.22 -18.68 -9.20
C LYS A 22 2.98 -19.06 -10.67
N GLY A 23 2.05 -20.00 -10.92
CA GLY A 23 1.71 -20.43 -12.27
C GLY A 23 0.86 -19.45 -13.07
N SER A 24 0.27 -18.46 -12.43
CA SER A 24 -0.57 -17.42 -13.05
C SER A 24 0.18 -16.15 -13.39
N TYR A 25 1.41 -16.01 -12.88
CA TYR A 25 2.22 -14.82 -13.13
C TYR A 25 2.45 -14.59 -14.64
N GLY A 26 2.21 -13.35 -15.07
CA GLY A 26 2.35 -12.94 -16.46
C GLY A 26 1.24 -13.42 -17.40
N ARG A 27 0.20 -14.09 -16.88
CA ARG A 27 -0.96 -14.55 -17.66
C ARG A 27 -2.23 -13.80 -17.30
N THR A 28 -2.54 -13.71 -16.00
CA THR A 28 -3.80 -13.15 -15.52
C THR A 28 -3.55 -12.46 -14.19
N THR A 29 -4.05 -11.25 -14.06
CA THR A 29 -4.15 -10.52 -12.81
C THR A 29 -5.59 -10.49 -12.33
N MET A 30 -5.80 -10.19 -11.05
CA MET A 30 -7.12 -10.10 -10.45
C MET A 30 -7.32 -8.71 -9.86
N TYR A 31 -8.54 -8.20 -10.02
CA TYR A 31 -9.00 -7.01 -9.34
C TYR A 31 -9.41 -7.32 -7.90
N ASN A 32 -9.24 -6.35 -7.01
CA ASN A 32 -9.90 -6.39 -5.72
C ASN A 32 -11.39 -6.11 -5.89
N SER A 33 -12.21 -7.14 -5.76
CA SER A 33 -13.66 -7.06 -6.02
C SER A 33 -14.38 -6.08 -5.09
N CYS A 34 -13.97 -5.96 -3.83
CA CYS A 34 -14.57 -5.02 -2.89
C CYS A 34 -14.33 -3.58 -3.34
N MET A 35 -13.12 -3.28 -3.82
CA MET A 35 -12.77 -1.94 -4.31
C MET A 35 -13.48 -1.60 -5.61
N VAL A 36 -13.63 -2.58 -6.50
CA VAL A 36 -14.42 -2.37 -7.74
C VAL A 36 -15.88 -2.07 -7.41
N LEU A 37 -16.48 -2.81 -6.46
CA LEU A 37 -17.86 -2.56 -6.03
C LEU A 37 -18.01 -1.18 -5.37
N TYR A 38 -17.06 -0.81 -4.52
CA TYR A 38 -17.01 0.54 -3.92
C TYR A 38 -16.97 1.62 -5.00
N PHE A 39 -16.06 1.52 -5.96
CA PHE A 39 -15.94 2.48 -7.05
C PHE A 39 -17.24 2.62 -7.83
N ILE A 40 -17.87 1.49 -8.21
CA ILE A 40 -19.13 1.49 -8.97
C ILE A 40 -20.24 2.14 -8.16
N ASP A 41 -20.33 1.83 -6.86
CA ASP A 41 -21.33 2.41 -5.97
C ASP A 41 -21.14 3.93 -5.84
N GLN A 42 -19.92 4.40 -5.61
CA GLN A 42 -19.59 5.83 -5.57
C GLN A 42 -19.91 6.52 -6.90
N TYR A 43 -19.49 5.93 -8.02
CA TYR A 43 -19.70 6.47 -9.34
C TYR A 43 -21.19 6.65 -9.67
N ILE A 44 -22.04 5.64 -9.38
CA ILE A 44 -23.46 5.65 -9.73
C ILE A 44 -24.29 6.47 -8.75
N ASN A 45 -24.11 6.21 -7.45
CA ASN A 45 -25.05 6.66 -6.43
C ASN A 45 -24.68 8.00 -5.77
N PHE A 46 -23.38 8.31 -5.68
CA PHE A 46 -22.93 9.50 -4.95
C PHE A 46 -22.36 10.58 -5.86
N ASN A 47 -21.62 10.24 -6.89
CA ASN A 47 -20.91 11.22 -7.73
C ASN A 47 -21.60 11.51 -9.07
N HIS A 48 -22.88 11.13 -9.25
CA HIS A 48 -23.65 11.44 -10.45
C HIS A 48 -22.96 11.05 -11.78
N CYS A 49 -22.28 9.91 -11.78
CA CYS A 49 -21.44 9.44 -12.88
C CYS A 49 -20.15 10.24 -13.12
N ASP A 50 -19.64 10.90 -12.08
CA ASP A 50 -18.28 11.44 -12.03
C ASP A 50 -17.35 10.49 -11.26
N ILE A 51 -16.04 10.62 -11.54
CA ILE A 51 -15.01 9.79 -10.89
C ILE A 51 -14.95 10.15 -9.40
N PRO A 52 -14.92 9.16 -8.48
CA PRO A 52 -14.76 9.42 -7.06
C PRO A 52 -13.46 10.18 -6.76
N ASP A 53 -13.55 11.18 -5.90
CA ASP A 53 -12.38 11.91 -5.38
C ASP A 53 -11.48 11.01 -4.53
N ASP A 54 -12.09 10.05 -3.83
CA ASP A 54 -11.37 9.05 -3.02
C ASP A 54 -11.53 7.65 -3.63
N MET A 55 -10.39 7.05 -3.97
CA MET A 55 -10.33 5.71 -4.56
C MET A 55 -10.23 4.60 -3.51
N ILE A 56 -10.28 4.92 -2.22
CA ILE A 56 -10.13 3.97 -1.12
C ILE A 56 -11.31 4.04 -0.16
N GLU A 57 -11.99 2.92 0.02
CA GLU A 57 -13.05 2.79 1.02
C GLU A 57 -12.50 2.89 2.45
N ASP A 58 -13.18 3.64 3.33
CA ASP A 58 -12.77 3.85 4.73
C ASP A 58 -12.62 2.54 5.53
N ASN A 59 -13.48 1.57 5.29
CA ASN A 59 -13.39 0.26 5.95
C ASN A 59 -12.08 -0.46 5.62
N ILE A 60 -11.60 -0.35 4.40
CA ILE A 60 -10.32 -0.93 3.97
C ILE A 60 -9.16 -0.19 4.63
N ARG A 61 -9.24 1.13 4.77
CA ARG A 61 -8.26 1.91 5.55
C ARG A 61 -8.18 1.44 7.01
N VAL A 62 -9.33 1.13 7.62
CA VAL A 62 -9.40 0.62 9.00
C VAL A 62 -8.74 -0.77 9.12
N ASP A 63 -8.94 -1.65 8.17
CA ASP A 63 -8.34 -3.00 8.19
C ASP A 63 -6.81 -2.95 8.05
N TYR A 64 -6.28 -2.08 7.21
CA TYR A 64 -4.83 -1.82 7.14
C TYR A 64 -4.29 -1.20 8.43
N ASN A 65 -5.06 -0.35 9.11
CA ASN A 65 -4.67 0.19 10.41
C ASN A 65 -4.62 -0.90 11.49
N LYS A 66 -5.51 -1.89 11.46
CA LYS A 66 -5.45 -3.05 12.36
C LYS A 66 -4.18 -3.87 12.13
N LEU A 67 -3.84 -4.14 10.86
CA LEU A 67 -2.58 -4.80 10.51
C LEU A 67 -1.37 -4.02 11.03
N ARG A 68 -1.38 -2.71 10.86
CA ARG A 68 -0.35 -1.80 11.37
C ARG A 68 -0.19 -1.91 12.89
N MET A 69 -1.30 -2.02 13.64
CA MET A 69 -1.26 -2.22 15.09
C MET A 69 -0.67 -3.58 15.49
N LEU A 70 -0.92 -4.63 14.70
CA LEU A 70 -0.35 -5.96 14.94
C LEU A 70 1.18 -5.96 14.74
N ILE A 71 1.64 -5.32 13.68
CA ILE A 71 3.07 -5.17 13.37
C ILE A 71 3.79 -4.34 14.44
N ARG A 72 3.15 -3.28 14.99
CA ARG A 72 3.75 -2.37 15.99
C ARG A 72 3.88 -2.96 17.40
N LYS A 73 3.19 -4.05 17.71
CA LYS A 73 3.21 -4.64 19.06
C LYS A 73 4.48 -5.43 19.40
N ASP A 74 5.30 -5.74 18.39
CA ASP A 74 6.50 -6.54 18.61
C ASP A 74 7.77 -5.71 18.73
N LYS A 75 8.66 -6.13 19.66
CA LYS A 75 9.92 -5.43 19.97
C LYS A 75 10.97 -5.49 18.83
N GLU A 76 10.73 -6.29 17.80
CA GLU A 76 11.62 -6.46 16.64
C GLU A 76 11.27 -5.57 15.43
N PHE A 77 10.64 -4.45 15.72
CA PHE A 77 10.17 -3.44 14.76
C PHE A 77 11.19 -3.03 13.68
N ALA A 78 12.47 -3.02 14.01
CA ALA A 78 13.53 -2.61 13.07
C ALA A 78 13.64 -3.54 11.84
N HIS A 79 13.33 -4.84 11.98
CA HIS A 79 13.40 -5.80 10.89
C HIS A 79 12.24 -5.63 9.90
N ASP A 80 11.02 -5.50 10.40
CA ASP A 80 9.81 -5.33 9.59
C ASP A 80 9.84 -4.00 8.82
N ALA A 81 10.27 -2.92 9.50
CA ALA A 81 10.48 -1.63 8.85
C ALA A 81 11.51 -1.71 7.73
N LEU A 82 12.61 -2.46 7.90
CA LEU A 82 13.63 -2.67 6.87
C LEU A 82 13.07 -3.42 5.65
N ILE A 83 12.19 -4.42 5.87
CA ILE A 83 11.52 -5.14 4.77
C ILE A 83 10.63 -4.18 3.97
N ILE A 84 9.81 -3.37 4.64
CA ILE A 84 8.94 -2.39 3.98
C ILE A 84 9.78 -1.32 3.26
N GLN A 85 10.81 -0.79 3.90
CA GLN A 85 11.72 0.17 3.28
C GLN A 85 12.43 -0.41 2.05
N THR A 86 12.83 -1.69 2.11
CA THR A 86 13.41 -2.41 0.97
C THR A 86 12.41 -2.56 -0.16
N LEU A 87 11.15 -2.91 0.16
CA LEU A 87 10.06 -3.02 -0.80
C LEU A 87 9.85 -1.70 -1.56
N VAL A 88 9.82 -0.58 -0.84
CA VAL A 88 9.62 0.75 -1.43
C VAL A 88 10.84 1.21 -2.24
N SER A 89 12.06 1.07 -1.68
CA SER A 89 13.28 1.58 -2.33
C SER A 89 13.73 0.76 -3.54
N LYS A 90 13.58 -0.57 -3.49
CA LYS A 90 13.96 -1.49 -4.59
C LYS A 90 12.80 -1.85 -5.50
N GLY A 91 11.55 -1.54 -5.12
CA GLY A 91 10.34 -1.94 -5.83
C GLY A 91 9.96 -3.40 -5.64
N PHE A 92 10.73 -4.20 -4.91
CA PHE A 92 10.38 -5.58 -4.61
C PHE A 92 11.15 -6.15 -3.41
N ILE A 93 10.59 -7.20 -2.82
CA ILE A 93 11.26 -8.09 -1.87
C ILE A 93 11.20 -9.53 -2.39
N THR A 94 12.02 -10.39 -1.81
CA THR A 94 11.98 -11.84 -2.09
C THR A 94 11.82 -12.58 -0.78
N GLY A 95 11.03 -13.65 -0.77
CA GLY A 95 10.83 -14.46 0.41
C GLY A 95 10.19 -15.80 0.09
N GLU A 96 10.26 -16.72 1.02
CA GLU A 96 9.52 -17.97 0.97
C GLU A 96 8.12 -17.71 1.55
N LEU A 97 7.09 -18.07 0.78
CA LEU A 97 5.71 -17.95 1.23
C LEU A 97 5.35 -19.26 1.96
N LYS A 98 5.05 -19.15 3.24
CA LYS A 98 4.54 -20.26 4.04
C LYS A 98 3.04 -20.42 3.75
N GLU A 99 2.57 -21.66 3.54
CA GLU A 99 1.16 -21.94 3.23
C GLU A 99 0.22 -21.73 4.43
N GLY A 100 0.79 -21.64 5.64
CA GLY A 100 0.05 -21.33 6.86
C GLY A 100 0.99 -21.28 8.06
N PHE A 101 0.54 -20.60 9.09
CA PHE A 101 1.22 -20.55 10.40
C PHE A 101 0.17 -20.35 11.52
N PRO A 102 0.43 -20.86 12.74
CA PRO A 102 -0.48 -20.67 13.87
C PRO A 102 -0.67 -19.20 14.22
N ALA A 103 -1.83 -18.82 14.75
CA ALA A 103 -2.13 -17.46 15.16
C ALA A 103 -1.11 -16.87 16.14
N GLU A 104 -0.54 -17.74 16.99
CA GLU A 104 0.50 -17.38 17.97
C GLU A 104 1.82 -16.96 17.28
N SER A 105 2.02 -17.39 16.04
CA SER A 105 3.22 -17.12 15.26
C SER A 105 3.07 -15.94 14.29
N ILE A 106 1.95 -15.23 14.31
CA ILE A 106 1.69 -14.06 13.45
C ILE A 106 2.77 -12.98 13.67
N ALA A 107 3.18 -12.79 14.92
CA ALA A 107 4.18 -11.80 15.30
C ALA A 107 5.63 -12.24 15.05
N ASN A 108 5.88 -13.43 14.51
CA ASN A 108 7.22 -13.91 14.22
C ASN A 108 7.72 -13.28 12.90
N ASN A 109 8.89 -12.64 12.94
CA ASN A 109 9.52 -11.97 11.81
C ASN A 109 9.69 -12.87 10.59
N ASP A 110 9.94 -14.18 10.78
CA ASP A 110 10.02 -15.15 9.70
C ASP A 110 8.71 -15.32 8.92
N ASN A 111 7.59 -14.86 9.48
CA ASN A 111 6.27 -14.93 8.88
C ASN A 111 5.82 -13.60 8.27
N PHE A 112 6.55 -12.51 8.54
CA PHE A 112 6.15 -11.16 8.14
C PHE A 112 5.92 -11.03 6.63
N VAL A 113 6.81 -11.56 5.80
CA VAL A 113 6.65 -11.55 4.33
C VAL A 113 5.42 -12.32 3.89
N SER A 114 5.14 -13.48 4.52
CA SER A 114 3.92 -14.25 4.26
C SER A 114 2.67 -13.50 4.70
N LEU A 115 2.75 -12.79 5.84
CA LEU A 115 1.68 -11.94 6.35
C LEU A 115 1.33 -10.82 5.37
N LEU A 116 2.34 -10.08 4.87
CA LEU A 116 2.13 -9.06 3.84
C LEU A 116 1.43 -9.63 2.60
N TYR A 117 1.80 -10.83 2.19
CA TYR A 117 1.19 -11.51 1.05
C TYR A 117 -0.26 -11.92 1.32
N TYR A 118 -0.57 -12.53 2.46
CA TYR A 118 -1.93 -12.95 2.81
C TYR A 118 -2.89 -11.78 3.05
N PHE A 119 -2.37 -10.65 3.50
CA PHE A 119 -3.16 -9.42 3.61
C PHE A 119 -3.24 -8.63 2.29
N GLY A 120 -2.65 -9.12 1.21
CA GLY A 120 -2.69 -8.46 -0.10
C GLY A 120 -1.86 -7.19 -0.18
N LEU A 121 -0.94 -6.96 0.78
CA LEU A 121 0.00 -5.82 0.74
C LEU A 121 1.13 -6.04 -0.28
N VAL A 122 1.41 -7.29 -0.60
CA VAL A 122 2.29 -7.65 -1.71
C VAL A 122 1.67 -8.75 -2.56
N THR A 123 2.08 -8.83 -3.80
CA THR A 123 1.65 -9.83 -4.77
C THR A 123 2.84 -10.44 -5.48
N ILE A 124 2.65 -11.57 -6.17
CA ILE A 124 3.71 -12.19 -6.97
C ILE A 124 3.92 -11.38 -8.25
N GLY A 125 5.02 -10.65 -8.33
CA GLY A 125 5.43 -9.87 -9.51
C GLY A 125 6.53 -10.56 -10.34
N GLY A 126 6.83 -11.83 -10.06
CA GLY A 126 7.81 -12.60 -10.80
C GLY A 126 8.57 -13.62 -9.97
N ILE A 127 9.70 -14.06 -10.53
CA ILE A 127 10.65 -14.93 -9.85
C ILE A 127 12.03 -14.26 -9.90
N HIS A 128 12.69 -14.19 -8.76
CA HIS A 128 14.05 -13.69 -8.65
C HIS A 128 14.93 -14.71 -7.94
N ARG A 129 15.94 -15.23 -8.65
CA ARG A 129 16.87 -16.27 -8.13
C ARG A 129 16.15 -17.49 -7.55
N GLY A 130 15.10 -17.96 -8.23
CA GLY A 130 14.30 -19.12 -7.82
C GLY A 130 13.27 -18.88 -6.71
N LYS A 131 13.22 -17.67 -6.12
CA LYS A 131 12.25 -17.28 -5.09
C LYS A 131 11.17 -16.36 -5.67
N PRO A 132 9.96 -16.33 -5.11
CA PRO A 132 8.96 -15.35 -5.48
C PRO A 132 9.52 -13.93 -5.32
N LYS A 133 9.38 -13.13 -6.39
CA LYS A 133 9.56 -11.69 -6.36
C LYS A 133 8.23 -11.08 -5.98
N LEU A 134 8.16 -10.43 -4.83
CA LEU A 134 6.96 -9.82 -4.30
C LEU A 134 7.01 -8.32 -4.51
N VAL A 135 5.95 -7.76 -5.04
CA VAL A 135 5.81 -6.33 -5.39
C VAL A 135 4.53 -5.76 -4.81
N ILE A 136 4.44 -4.45 -4.70
CA ILE A 136 3.19 -3.74 -4.38
C ILE A 136 2.25 -3.91 -5.59
N PRO A 137 0.99 -4.36 -5.38
CA PRO A 137 0.09 -4.65 -6.51
C PRO A 137 -0.41 -3.39 -7.22
N ASN A 138 -0.79 -2.35 -6.49
CA ASN A 138 -1.50 -1.20 -7.03
C ASN A 138 -1.36 0.05 -6.14
N GLU A 139 -1.96 1.16 -6.59
CA GLU A 139 -1.87 2.46 -5.92
C GLU A 139 -2.53 2.46 -4.55
N VAL A 140 -3.68 1.77 -4.36
CA VAL A 140 -4.33 1.66 -3.05
C VAL A 140 -3.38 1.10 -2.00
N VAL A 141 -2.70 0.00 -2.33
CA VAL A 141 -1.73 -0.62 -1.41
C VAL A 141 -0.49 0.25 -1.25
N ARG A 142 -0.06 0.92 -2.31
CA ARG A 142 1.08 1.84 -2.26
C ARG A 142 0.84 2.97 -1.27
N GLU A 143 -0.30 3.63 -1.33
CA GLU A 143 -0.67 4.69 -0.38
C GLU A 143 -0.69 4.19 1.06
N GLN A 144 -1.21 2.97 1.30
CA GLN A 144 -1.22 2.38 2.63
C GLN A 144 0.19 2.11 3.18
N ILE A 145 1.09 1.60 2.33
CA ILE A 145 2.49 1.34 2.71
C ILE A 145 3.23 2.66 2.97
N TYR A 146 3.04 3.69 2.16
CA TYR A 146 3.64 5.01 2.41
C TYR A 146 3.11 5.64 3.70
N SER A 147 1.80 5.57 3.95
CA SER A 147 1.22 6.05 5.21
C SER A 147 1.82 5.33 6.41
N TYR A 148 2.01 4.01 6.32
CA TYR A 148 2.68 3.21 7.36
C TYR A 148 4.13 3.68 7.61
N LEU A 149 4.90 3.93 6.55
CA LEU A 149 6.28 4.42 6.69
C LEU A 149 6.32 5.81 7.34
N LEU A 150 5.49 6.73 6.88
CA LEU A 150 5.41 8.08 7.43
C LEU A 150 5.12 8.07 8.94
N ASP A 151 4.13 7.28 9.37
CA ASP A 151 3.79 7.16 10.78
C ASP A 151 4.94 6.59 11.62
N ASN A 152 5.71 5.66 11.04
CA ASN A 152 6.87 5.09 11.72
C ASN A 152 8.04 6.07 11.84
N TYR A 153 8.25 6.91 10.85
CA TYR A 153 9.23 7.99 10.94
C TYR A 153 8.87 9.00 12.03
N HIS A 154 7.59 9.36 12.14
CA HIS A 154 7.11 10.28 13.17
C HIS A 154 7.28 9.73 14.59
N ASP A 155 7.03 8.44 14.81
CA ASP A 155 7.13 7.83 16.14
C ASP A 155 8.58 7.66 16.62
N ASN A 156 9.54 7.58 15.72
CA ASN A 156 10.92 7.21 16.08
C ASN A 156 11.93 8.35 16.09
N ASN A 157 11.75 9.45 15.36
CA ASN A 157 12.82 10.46 15.26
C ASN A 157 12.43 11.89 14.84
N LEU A 158 11.21 12.18 14.48
CA LEU A 158 10.86 13.52 14.04
C LEU A 158 9.72 14.07 14.89
N GLN A 159 10.03 15.01 15.77
CA GLN A 159 9.06 16.01 16.28
C GLN A 159 8.63 16.94 15.12
N SER A 160 8.46 16.40 13.92
CA SER A 160 7.97 17.19 12.79
C SER A 160 6.46 17.35 12.94
N ASP A 161 6.04 18.58 13.07
CA ASP A 161 4.62 18.91 13.09
C ASP A 161 4.05 18.60 11.69
N ARG A 162 3.14 17.60 11.61
CA ARG A 162 2.46 17.23 10.36
C ARG A 162 1.73 18.41 9.72
N TYR A 163 1.23 19.31 10.55
CA TYR A 163 0.57 20.51 10.08
C TYR A 163 1.56 21.46 9.40
N GLU A 164 2.71 21.67 10.02
CA GLU A 164 3.76 22.52 9.46
C GLU A 164 4.30 21.94 8.14
N LEU A 165 4.59 20.64 8.09
CA LEU A 165 5.03 19.98 6.86
C LEU A 165 4.00 20.15 5.73
N ARG A 166 2.72 19.92 6.02
CA ARG A 166 1.64 20.08 5.04
C ARG A 166 1.50 21.51 4.53
N GLN A 167 1.65 22.50 5.40
CA GLN A 167 1.66 23.92 4.99
C GLN A 167 2.84 24.24 4.07
N LEU A 168 4.01 23.67 4.35
CA LEU A 168 5.18 23.84 3.51
C LEU A 168 5.02 23.15 2.13
N GLU A 169 4.39 21.98 2.10
CA GLU A 169 4.02 21.30 0.86
C GLU A 169 3.01 22.10 0.03
N GLU A 170 1.98 22.64 0.66
CA GLU A 170 0.97 23.50 0.02
C GLU A 170 1.60 24.79 -0.54
N ASN A 171 2.43 25.46 0.24
CA ASN A 171 3.14 26.65 -0.23
C ASN A 171 4.08 26.34 -1.41
N MET A 172 4.75 25.19 -1.36
CA MET A 172 5.59 24.73 -2.48
C MET A 172 4.74 24.45 -3.74
N ALA A 173 3.59 23.78 -3.58
CA ALA A 173 2.76 23.36 -4.69
C ALA A 173 1.98 24.50 -5.35
N TYR A 174 1.44 25.43 -4.55
CA TYR A 174 0.55 26.48 -5.03
C TYR A 174 1.24 27.85 -5.21
N ASP A 175 2.20 28.17 -4.35
CA ASP A 175 2.89 29.48 -4.36
C ASP A 175 4.29 29.39 -4.98
N GLY A 176 4.79 28.18 -5.25
CA GLY A 176 6.14 27.96 -5.78
C GLY A 176 7.25 28.24 -4.76
N ASP A 177 6.91 28.37 -3.47
CA ASP A 177 7.90 28.61 -2.40
C ASP A 177 8.43 27.29 -1.83
N PHE A 178 9.42 26.71 -2.50
CA PHE A 178 10.03 25.44 -2.15
C PHE A 178 11.18 25.54 -1.15
N LYS A 179 11.73 26.74 -0.91
CA LYS A 179 12.89 26.89 -0.04
C LYS A 179 12.61 26.51 1.42
N PRO A 180 11.50 26.93 2.06
CA PRO A 180 11.18 26.53 3.42
C PRO A 180 10.98 25.01 3.56
N PHE A 181 10.35 24.38 2.57
CA PHE A 181 10.16 22.92 2.57
C PHE A 181 11.50 22.18 2.60
N PHE A 182 12.44 22.52 1.71
CA PHE A 182 13.75 21.86 1.69
C PHE A 182 14.63 22.21 2.89
N GLN A 183 14.45 23.37 3.50
CA GLN A 183 15.13 23.72 4.76
C GLN A 183 14.59 22.90 5.96
N TYR A 184 13.33 22.57 5.95
CA TYR A 184 12.68 21.78 7.01
C TYR A 184 13.08 20.31 7.01
N ILE A 185 13.30 19.73 5.82
CA ILE A 185 13.64 18.31 5.65
C ILE A 185 15.17 18.05 5.61
N ALA A 186 16.02 19.07 5.56
CA ALA A 186 17.49 18.97 5.51
C ALA A 186 18.10 18.79 6.89
#